data_3703abd135f1885e4dce740a2640dff0
#
_entry.id   3703abd135f1885e4dce740a2640dff0
#
_cell.length_a   1.000
_cell.length_b   1.000
_cell.length_c   1.000
_cell.angle_alpha   90.00
_cell.angle_beta   90.00
_cell.angle_gamma   90.00
#
_symmetry.space_group_name_H-M   'P 1'
#
loop_
_entity.id
_entity.type
_entity.pdbx_description
1 polymer ?
#
loop_
_entity_poly.entity_id
_entity_poly.type
_entity_poly.pdbx_seq_one_letter_code
_entity_poly.pdbx_strand_id
1 'polypeptide(L)'
;MLFPLGAATRQPLPAGYAPASYLMNAASSTLEAGNRPPPTCGQLFTGFLMLGLTAFGGALPLARRMVVEKHGWLSGAEFTDLLGLCQFLPGGNIINLSVALGMKFRGPRGAFAALMGLILAPSAIVILLGMVYDRFQHDPHIQHLFAGLAAAAAGLLISMAVKIGVPVIKRRDWLAGVVATLCFVAIAVLRIPLLPTMAVLTPLSILLVWRQRR
;
A
#
# COMPACT_ATOMS: atom_id res chain seq x y z
N MET A 1 -5.78 -16.05 50.75
CA MET A 1 -6.66 -14.90 50.52
C MET A 1 -5.83 -13.83 49.79
N LEU A 2 -5.82 -13.84 48.45
CA LEU A 2 -5.11 -12.86 47.61
C LEU A 2 -6.12 -12.33 46.59
N PHE A 3 -6.47 -11.07 46.72
CA PHE A 3 -7.35 -10.33 45.81
C PHE A 3 -6.61 -10.08 44.49
N PRO A 4 -7.19 -10.30 43.30
CA PRO A 4 -6.62 -9.81 42.05
C PRO A 4 -7.03 -8.35 41.86
N LEU A 5 -6.03 -7.49 41.70
CA LEU A 5 -6.13 -6.08 41.33
C LEU A 5 -6.78 -5.94 39.96
N GLY A 6 -7.79 -5.08 39.90
CA GLY A 6 -8.69 -4.86 38.81
C GLY A 6 -8.05 -4.48 37.46
N ALA A 7 -8.63 -5.06 36.44
CA ALA A 7 -8.50 -4.61 35.07
C ALA A 7 -9.11 -3.20 34.95
N ALA A 8 -8.28 -2.18 34.92
CA ALA A 8 -8.69 -0.84 34.58
C ALA A 8 -9.14 -0.81 33.10
N THR A 9 -10.46 -0.84 32.89
CA THR A 9 -11.11 -0.51 31.63
C THR A 9 -10.67 0.88 31.19
N ARG A 10 -9.80 0.92 30.19
CA ARG A 10 -9.42 2.18 29.52
C ARG A 10 -10.63 2.69 28.75
N GLN A 11 -11.38 3.59 29.37
CA GLN A 11 -12.37 4.39 28.65
C GLN A 11 -11.66 5.23 27.56
N PRO A 12 -12.22 5.33 26.35
CA PRO A 12 -11.71 6.24 25.35
C PRO A 12 -11.89 7.68 25.84
N LEU A 13 -10.79 8.42 25.92
CA LEU A 13 -10.76 9.84 26.29
C LEU A 13 -11.55 10.66 25.26
N PRO A 14 -12.34 11.69 25.68
CA PRO A 14 -13.08 12.54 24.77
C PRO A 14 -12.14 13.28 23.81
N ALA A 15 -12.59 13.41 22.55
CA ALA A 15 -11.88 14.13 21.50
C ALA A 15 -11.57 15.57 21.93
N GLY A 16 -10.30 15.84 22.29
CA GLY A 16 -9.85 17.16 22.76
C GLY A 16 -8.75 17.12 23.81
N TYR A 17 -8.50 16.00 24.45
CA TYR A 17 -7.46 15.86 25.47
C TYR A 17 -6.36 14.91 25.00
N ALA A 18 -5.43 15.41 24.21
CA ALA A 18 -4.17 14.70 24.01
C ALA A 18 -3.31 14.93 25.28
N PRO A 19 -2.91 13.88 26.02
CA PRO A 19 -2.03 14.05 27.18
C PRO A 19 -0.72 14.71 26.74
N ALA A 20 -0.19 15.60 27.57
CA ALA A 20 1.04 16.37 27.26
C ALA A 20 2.20 15.47 26.81
N SER A 21 2.25 14.23 27.31
CA SER A 21 3.19 13.20 26.86
C SER A 21 3.02 12.81 25.38
N TYR A 22 1.80 12.87 24.84
CA TYR A 22 1.55 12.59 23.43
C TYR A 22 2.00 13.74 22.54
N LEU A 23 1.79 14.99 22.99
CA LEU A 23 2.27 16.19 22.31
C LEU A 23 3.80 16.32 22.40
N MET A 24 4.40 15.98 23.52
CA MET A 24 5.85 15.94 23.67
C MET A 24 6.49 14.82 22.81
N ASN A 25 5.89 13.64 22.75
CA ASN A 25 6.38 12.56 21.88
C ASN A 25 6.17 12.86 20.38
N ALA A 26 5.10 13.53 20.02
CA ALA A 26 4.88 14.01 18.66
C ALA A 26 5.86 15.16 18.30
N ALA A 27 6.13 16.07 19.22
CA ALA A 27 7.10 17.14 19.03
C ALA A 27 8.55 16.60 18.99
N SER A 28 8.91 15.65 19.83
CA SER A 28 10.24 15.02 19.78
C SER A 28 10.44 14.21 18.50
N SER A 29 9.44 13.47 18.04
CA SER A 29 9.53 12.75 16.77
C SER A 29 9.62 13.65 15.54
N THR A 30 9.01 14.84 15.57
CA THR A 30 9.18 15.85 14.51
C THR A 30 10.54 16.54 14.58
N LEU A 31 11.10 16.76 15.77
CA LEU A 31 12.44 17.32 15.94
C LEU A 31 13.54 16.32 15.57
N GLU A 32 13.36 15.03 15.85
CA GLU A 32 14.32 13.98 15.45
C GLU A 32 14.31 13.68 13.95
N ALA A 33 13.17 13.79 13.27
CA ALA A 33 13.09 13.62 11.82
C ALA A 33 13.80 14.75 11.05
N GLY A 34 13.87 15.97 11.62
CA GLY A 34 14.56 17.12 11.02
C GLY A 34 16.10 17.07 11.13
N ASN A 35 16.67 16.19 11.92
CA ASN A 35 18.10 16.18 12.24
C ASN A 35 18.91 15.07 11.54
N ARG A 36 18.28 14.27 10.66
CA ARG A 36 19.00 13.26 9.87
C ARG A 36 19.41 13.81 8.51
N PRO A 37 20.65 13.53 8.05
CA PRO A 37 21.09 13.98 6.75
C PRO A 37 20.18 13.41 5.65
N PRO A 38 19.85 14.23 4.63
CA PRO A 38 19.00 13.79 3.53
C PRO A 38 19.62 12.57 2.81
N PRO A 39 18.80 11.58 2.41
CA PRO A 39 19.30 10.36 1.80
C PRO A 39 20.10 10.65 0.54
N THR A 40 21.15 9.87 0.31
CA THR A 40 21.89 9.88 -0.95
C THR A 40 21.09 9.18 -2.06
N CYS A 41 21.44 9.42 -3.33
CA CYS A 41 20.81 8.72 -4.46
C CYS A 41 20.97 7.19 -4.34
N GLY A 42 22.12 6.71 -3.82
CA GLY A 42 22.35 5.29 -3.58
C GLY A 42 21.43 4.71 -2.49
N GLN A 43 21.19 5.45 -1.41
CA GLN A 43 20.25 5.03 -0.35
C GLN A 43 18.80 5.02 -0.84
N LEU A 44 18.42 5.98 -1.67
CA LEU A 44 17.10 5.97 -2.33
C LEU A 44 16.97 4.76 -3.25
N PHE A 45 17.97 4.52 -4.10
CA PHE A 45 17.99 3.36 -4.99
C PHE A 45 17.88 2.04 -4.23
N THR A 46 18.75 1.79 -3.25
CA THR A 46 18.75 0.53 -2.48
C THR A 46 17.50 0.35 -1.62
N GLY A 47 16.98 1.42 -1.03
CA GLY A 47 15.74 1.39 -0.27
C GLY A 47 14.54 0.98 -1.14
N PHE A 48 14.40 1.60 -2.30
CA PHE A 48 13.33 1.26 -3.24
C PHE A 48 13.55 -0.07 -3.97
N LEU A 49 14.81 -0.48 -4.20
CA LEU A 49 15.15 -1.81 -4.71
C LEU A 49 14.65 -2.91 -3.75
N MET A 50 14.95 -2.76 -2.47
CA MET A 50 14.50 -3.70 -1.45
C MET A 50 12.97 -3.71 -1.34
N LEU A 51 12.36 -2.52 -1.45
CA LEU A 51 10.91 -2.40 -1.48
C LEU A 51 10.30 -3.15 -2.67
N GLY A 52 10.84 -2.96 -3.88
CA GLY A 52 10.37 -3.63 -5.10
C GLY A 52 10.49 -5.15 -5.02
N LEU A 53 11.51 -5.67 -4.35
CA LEU A 53 11.71 -7.12 -4.17
C LEU A 53 10.83 -7.73 -3.08
N THR A 54 10.45 -6.97 -2.05
CA THR A 54 9.76 -7.50 -0.86
C THR A 54 8.29 -7.14 -0.77
N ALA A 55 7.80 -6.23 -1.63
CA ALA A 55 6.45 -5.66 -1.54
C ALA A 55 5.34 -6.59 -2.08
N PHE A 56 5.33 -7.84 -1.68
CA PHE A 56 4.23 -8.75 -1.99
C PHE A 56 3.01 -8.43 -1.12
N GLY A 57 1.97 -7.85 -1.73
CA GLY A 57 0.67 -7.64 -1.09
C GLY A 57 0.53 -6.42 -0.17
N GLY A 58 1.47 -5.47 -0.17
CA GLY A 58 1.37 -4.28 0.67
C GLY A 58 2.54 -3.30 0.56
N ALA A 59 2.77 -2.72 -0.62
CA ALA A 59 3.89 -1.81 -0.86
C ALA A 59 3.85 -0.54 0.02
N LEU A 60 2.66 0.04 0.28
CA LEU A 60 2.52 1.27 1.07
C LEU A 60 2.92 1.10 2.55
N PRO A 61 2.46 0.07 3.29
CA PRO A 61 2.93 -0.16 4.66
C PRO A 61 4.43 -0.39 4.75
N LEU A 62 5.01 -1.11 3.78
CA LEU A 62 6.45 -1.34 3.71
C LEU A 62 7.23 -0.06 3.39
N ALA A 63 6.71 0.78 2.48
CA ALA A 63 7.29 2.08 2.18
C ALA A 63 7.29 2.99 3.41
N ARG A 64 6.17 3.06 4.14
CA ARG A 64 6.09 3.80 5.40
C ARG A 64 7.11 3.31 6.41
N ARG A 65 7.18 1.99 6.61
CA ARG A 65 8.15 1.38 7.51
C ARG A 65 9.59 1.73 7.11
N MET A 66 9.91 1.67 5.82
CA MET A 66 11.23 2.01 5.32
C MET A 66 11.56 3.48 5.53
N VAL A 67 10.66 4.38 5.12
CA VAL A 67 10.91 5.85 5.09
C VAL A 67 10.86 6.45 6.48
N VAL A 68 9.86 6.07 7.30
CA VAL A 68 9.60 6.68 8.62
C VAL A 68 10.32 5.92 9.73
N GLU A 69 10.14 4.59 9.81
CA GLU A 69 10.60 3.84 10.97
C GLU A 69 12.07 3.43 10.84
N LYS A 70 12.49 2.89 9.68
CA LYS A 70 13.84 2.36 9.49
C LYS A 70 14.86 3.46 9.23
N HIS A 71 14.57 4.33 8.28
CA HIS A 71 15.53 5.36 7.86
C HIS A 71 15.26 6.73 8.48
N GLY A 72 14.02 7.01 8.94
CA GLY A 72 13.62 8.30 9.51
C GLY A 72 13.85 9.47 8.54
N TRP A 73 13.66 9.24 7.24
CA TRP A 73 13.79 10.29 6.22
C TRP A 73 12.66 11.30 6.29
N LEU A 74 11.47 10.87 6.70
CA LEU A 74 10.31 11.70 6.93
C LEU A 74 9.67 11.36 8.27
N SER A 75 9.01 12.36 8.87
CA SER A 75 8.06 12.12 9.95
C SER A 75 6.81 11.40 9.44
N GLY A 76 6.04 10.80 10.35
CA GLY A 76 4.77 10.15 9.99
C GLY A 76 3.76 11.09 9.35
N ALA A 77 3.73 12.37 9.79
CA ALA A 77 2.88 13.42 9.22
C ALA A 77 3.31 13.77 7.80
N GLU A 78 4.59 14.10 7.59
CA GLU A 78 5.13 14.42 6.25
C GLU A 78 4.94 13.28 5.24
N PHE A 79 5.08 12.02 5.69
CA PHE A 79 4.81 10.86 4.84
C PHE A 79 3.34 10.80 4.42
N THR A 80 2.41 11.08 5.34
CA THR A 80 0.97 11.07 5.05
C THR A 80 0.59 12.20 4.10
N ASP A 81 1.14 13.39 4.28
CA ASP A 81 0.91 14.53 3.39
C ASP A 81 1.43 14.25 1.98
N LEU A 82 2.66 13.73 1.88
CA LEU A 82 3.26 13.37 0.60
C LEU A 82 2.47 12.26 -0.10
N LEU A 83 2.01 11.26 0.66
CA LEU A 83 1.16 10.19 0.13
C LEU A 83 -0.18 10.74 -0.36
N GLY A 84 -0.79 11.67 0.37
CA GLY A 84 -2.00 12.37 -0.04
C GLY A 84 -1.84 13.04 -1.40
N LEU A 85 -0.75 13.79 -1.59
CA LEU A 85 -0.43 14.41 -2.88
C LEU A 85 -0.24 13.38 -3.99
N CYS A 86 0.44 12.26 -3.71
CA CYS A 86 0.65 11.19 -4.69
C CYS A 86 -0.65 10.51 -5.14
N GLN A 87 -1.71 10.52 -4.31
CA GLN A 87 -3.00 9.92 -4.65
C GLN A 87 -3.80 10.72 -5.70
N PHE A 88 -3.53 12.02 -5.84
CA PHE A 88 -4.14 12.84 -6.90
C PHE A 88 -3.49 12.62 -8.27
N LEU A 89 -2.27 12.08 -8.31
CA LEU A 89 -1.55 11.83 -9.56
C LEU A 89 -2.02 10.49 -10.17
N PRO A 90 -2.35 10.44 -11.46
CA PRO A 90 -2.67 9.19 -12.12
C PRO A 90 -1.45 8.26 -12.14
N GLY A 91 -1.64 6.97 -11.84
CA GLY A 91 -0.58 5.96 -11.80
C GLY A 91 -0.55 5.18 -10.50
N GLY A 92 0.46 4.33 -10.35
CA GLY A 92 0.66 3.54 -9.14
C GLY A 92 1.14 4.41 -7.97
N ASN A 93 0.41 4.42 -6.86
CA ASN A 93 0.73 5.24 -5.68
C ASN A 93 2.18 5.08 -5.20
N ILE A 94 2.74 3.88 -5.29
CA ILE A 94 4.12 3.62 -4.86
C ILE A 94 5.15 4.18 -5.86
N ILE A 95 4.82 4.20 -7.14
CA ILE A 95 5.65 4.81 -8.19
C ILE A 95 5.67 6.32 -7.97
N ASN A 96 4.50 6.94 -7.83
CA ASN A 96 4.39 8.38 -7.56
C ASN A 96 5.13 8.76 -6.27
N LEU A 97 5.00 7.95 -5.21
CA LEU A 97 5.72 8.15 -3.95
C LEU A 97 7.23 8.06 -4.12
N SER A 98 7.75 7.10 -4.91
CA SER A 98 9.19 6.97 -5.16
C SER A 98 9.76 8.18 -5.88
N VAL A 99 9.05 8.67 -6.88
CA VAL A 99 9.41 9.88 -7.64
C VAL A 99 9.34 11.11 -6.74
N ALA A 100 8.26 11.30 -5.99
CA ALA A 100 8.07 12.44 -5.10
C ALA A 100 9.13 12.50 -3.99
N LEU A 101 9.45 11.36 -3.37
CA LEU A 101 10.52 11.27 -2.37
C LEU A 101 11.89 11.59 -2.98
N GLY A 102 12.19 11.02 -4.13
CA GLY A 102 13.43 11.29 -4.84
C GLY A 102 13.58 12.76 -5.22
N MET A 103 12.50 13.37 -5.74
CA MET A 103 12.45 14.81 -6.07
C MET A 103 12.66 15.69 -4.83
N LYS A 104 11.98 15.36 -3.71
CA LYS A 104 12.08 16.12 -2.45
C LYS A 104 13.53 16.18 -1.94
N PHE A 105 14.28 15.08 -2.00
CA PHE A 105 15.62 15.00 -1.38
C PHE A 105 16.78 15.31 -2.32
N ARG A 106 16.74 14.89 -3.57
CA ARG A 106 17.86 14.99 -4.52
C ARG A 106 17.44 15.46 -5.91
N GLY A 107 16.24 16.05 -6.03
CA GLY A 107 15.75 16.55 -7.30
C GLY A 107 15.59 15.44 -8.37
N PRO A 108 15.71 15.76 -9.67
CA PRO A 108 15.47 14.79 -10.76
C PRO A 108 16.36 13.56 -10.68
N ARG A 109 17.62 13.70 -10.23
CA ARG A 109 18.56 12.58 -10.05
C ARG A 109 18.11 11.61 -8.97
N GLY A 110 17.55 12.15 -7.86
CA GLY A 110 16.97 11.35 -6.79
C GLY A 110 15.69 10.62 -7.22
N ALA A 111 14.83 11.31 -7.98
CA ALA A 111 13.62 10.72 -8.55
C ALA A 111 13.95 9.55 -9.48
N PHE A 112 14.92 9.73 -10.38
CA PHE A 112 15.36 8.68 -11.28
C PHE A 112 15.96 7.48 -10.50
N ALA A 113 16.81 7.75 -9.50
CA ALA A 113 17.42 6.70 -8.67
C ALA A 113 16.37 5.89 -7.91
N ALA A 114 15.39 6.56 -7.28
CA ALA A 114 14.32 5.90 -6.54
C ALA A 114 13.41 5.07 -7.46
N LEU A 115 13.04 5.61 -8.62
CA LEU A 115 12.22 4.92 -9.61
C LEU A 115 12.94 3.70 -10.19
N MET A 116 14.20 3.86 -10.57
CA MET A 116 15.02 2.74 -11.07
C MET A 116 15.20 1.65 -10.01
N GLY A 117 15.45 2.03 -8.75
CA GLY A 117 15.49 1.08 -7.64
C GLY A 117 14.23 0.26 -7.53
N LEU A 118 13.06 0.90 -7.63
CA LEU A 118 11.76 0.22 -7.51
C LEU A 118 11.48 -0.75 -8.66
N ILE A 119 11.83 -0.40 -9.89
CA ILE A 119 11.41 -1.12 -11.10
C ILE A 119 12.46 -2.11 -11.58
N LEU A 120 13.75 -1.81 -11.46
CA LEU A 120 14.82 -2.55 -12.11
C LEU A 120 14.84 -4.04 -11.71
N ALA A 121 14.80 -4.33 -10.40
CA ALA A 121 14.90 -5.70 -9.94
C ALA A 121 13.71 -6.58 -10.34
N PRO A 122 12.45 -6.19 -10.07
CA PRO A 122 11.31 -6.99 -10.51
C PRO A 122 11.26 -7.12 -12.03
N SER A 123 11.60 -6.07 -12.79
CA SER A 123 11.64 -6.16 -14.26
C SER A 123 12.72 -7.11 -14.75
N ALA A 124 13.92 -7.06 -14.17
CA ALA A 124 15.00 -7.99 -14.53
C ALA A 124 14.60 -9.45 -14.26
N ILE A 125 13.98 -9.71 -13.11
CA ILE A 125 13.49 -11.07 -12.76
C ILE A 125 12.45 -11.54 -13.79
N VAL A 126 11.47 -10.71 -14.13
CA VAL A 126 10.42 -11.08 -15.10
C VAL A 126 11.00 -11.33 -16.49
N ILE A 127 11.95 -10.48 -16.94
CA ILE A 127 12.62 -10.65 -18.23
C ILE A 127 13.42 -11.96 -18.24
N LEU A 128 14.19 -12.24 -17.19
CA LEU A 128 14.95 -13.49 -17.09
C LEU A 128 14.04 -14.73 -17.09
N LEU A 129 12.96 -14.68 -16.34
CA LEU A 129 11.96 -15.76 -16.33
C LEU A 129 11.30 -15.94 -17.72
N GLY A 130 11.00 -14.83 -18.39
CA GLY A 130 10.46 -14.85 -19.75
C GLY A 130 11.42 -15.50 -20.75
N MET A 131 12.70 -15.16 -20.69
CA MET A 131 13.75 -15.78 -21.55
C MET A 131 13.89 -17.28 -21.27
N VAL A 132 13.85 -17.69 -20.00
CA VAL A 132 13.90 -19.11 -19.64
C VAL A 132 12.66 -19.83 -20.17
N TYR A 133 11.48 -19.24 -20.02
CA TYR A 133 10.25 -19.81 -20.54
C TYR A 133 10.29 -19.98 -22.06
N ASP A 134 10.69 -18.93 -22.79
CA ASP A 134 10.76 -18.96 -24.26
C ASP A 134 11.72 -20.05 -24.76
N ARG A 135 12.86 -20.20 -24.08
CA ARG A 135 13.88 -21.19 -24.44
C ARG A 135 13.43 -22.64 -24.21
N PHE A 136 12.66 -22.86 -23.15
CA PHE A 136 12.32 -24.21 -22.67
C PHE A 136 10.80 -24.49 -22.62
N GLN A 137 9.99 -23.72 -23.34
CA GLN A 137 8.53 -23.85 -23.33
C GLN A 137 8.00 -25.22 -23.77
N HIS A 138 8.80 -26.02 -24.48
CA HIS A 138 8.43 -27.38 -24.91
C HIS A 138 8.80 -28.46 -23.88
N ASP A 139 9.53 -28.12 -22.82
CA ASP A 139 9.89 -29.04 -21.75
C ASP A 139 8.72 -29.17 -20.76
N PRO A 140 8.17 -30.39 -20.51
CA PRO A 140 7.08 -30.56 -19.55
C PRO A 140 7.41 -30.10 -18.13
N HIS A 141 8.65 -30.25 -17.70
CA HIS A 141 9.05 -29.83 -16.35
C HIS A 141 8.98 -28.30 -16.18
N ILE A 142 9.39 -27.56 -17.21
CA ILE A 142 9.31 -26.10 -17.22
C ILE A 142 7.86 -25.62 -17.26
N GLN A 143 7.01 -26.26 -18.07
CA GLN A 143 5.58 -25.97 -18.10
C GLN A 143 4.93 -26.16 -16.72
N HIS A 144 5.23 -27.26 -16.04
CA HIS A 144 4.71 -27.53 -14.70
C HIS A 144 5.23 -26.52 -13.66
N LEU A 145 6.50 -26.11 -13.77
CA LEU A 145 7.08 -25.08 -12.90
C LEU A 145 6.34 -23.76 -13.05
N PHE A 146 6.13 -23.30 -14.29
CA PHE A 146 5.41 -22.04 -14.55
C PHE A 146 3.94 -22.12 -14.18
N ALA A 147 3.29 -23.28 -14.39
CA ALA A 147 1.91 -23.50 -13.92
C ALA A 147 1.82 -23.40 -12.39
N GLY A 148 2.78 -23.98 -11.67
CA GLY A 148 2.87 -23.85 -10.21
C GLY A 148 3.09 -22.41 -9.77
N LEU A 149 3.96 -21.65 -10.45
CA LEU A 149 4.22 -20.24 -10.17
C LEU A 149 2.96 -19.39 -10.41
N ALA A 150 2.24 -19.65 -11.50
CA ALA A 150 0.97 -18.97 -11.80
C ALA A 150 -0.11 -19.28 -10.75
N ALA A 151 -0.21 -20.52 -10.31
CA ALA A 151 -1.14 -20.93 -9.24
C ALA A 151 -0.79 -20.25 -7.91
N ALA A 152 0.50 -20.17 -7.56
CA ALA A 152 0.95 -19.46 -6.38
C ALA A 152 0.64 -17.94 -6.44
N ALA A 153 0.87 -17.32 -7.59
CA ALA A 153 0.53 -15.91 -7.81
C ALA A 153 -0.99 -15.67 -7.69
N ALA A 154 -1.81 -16.55 -8.26
CA ALA A 154 -3.27 -16.47 -8.12
C ALA A 154 -3.69 -16.62 -6.65
N GLY A 155 -3.09 -17.53 -5.89
CA GLY A 155 -3.33 -17.70 -4.47
C GLY A 155 -3.00 -16.44 -3.66
N LEU A 156 -1.89 -15.76 -3.98
CA LEU A 156 -1.52 -14.48 -3.35
C LEU A 156 -2.53 -13.37 -3.65
N LEU A 157 -3.01 -13.27 -4.89
CA LEU A 157 -4.04 -12.30 -5.28
C LEU A 157 -5.36 -12.55 -4.55
N ILE A 158 -5.79 -13.81 -4.44
CA ILE A 158 -6.98 -14.20 -3.68
C ILE A 158 -6.81 -13.85 -2.20
N SER A 159 -5.67 -14.19 -1.61
CA SER A 159 -5.35 -13.85 -0.22
C SER A 159 -5.41 -12.33 0.04
N MET A 160 -4.88 -11.53 -0.89
CA MET A 160 -4.95 -10.07 -0.81
C MET A 160 -6.40 -9.56 -0.92
N ALA A 161 -7.19 -10.11 -1.85
CA ALA A 161 -8.59 -9.75 -2.01
C ALA A 161 -9.40 -10.07 -0.75
N VAL A 162 -9.20 -11.25 -0.15
CA VAL A 162 -9.82 -11.63 1.13
C VAL A 162 -9.40 -10.67 2.25
N LYS A 163 -8.12 -10.33 2.35
CA LYS A 163 -7.61 -9.42 3.37
C LYS A 163 -8.22 -8.01 3.27
N ILE A 164 -8.49 -7.54 2.06
CA ILE A 164 -9.16 -6.25 1.81
C ILE A 164 -10.66 -6.38 2.09
N GLY A 165 -11.29 -7.51 1.77
CA GLY A 165 -12.72 -7.75 1.96
C GLY A 165 -13.15 -7.98 3.41
N VAL A 166 -12.31 -8.62 4.23
CA VAL A 166 -12.63 -8.96 5.63
C VAL A 166 -13.08 -7.75 6.48
N PRO A 167 -12.42 -6.57 6.44
CA PRO A 167 -12.88 -5.39 7.20
C PRO A 167 -14.25 -4.88 6.75
N VAL A 168 -14.57 -5.00 5.46
CA VAL A 168 -15.87 -4.58 4.90
C VAL A 168 -16.98 -5.47 5.45
N ILE A 169 -16.75 -6.79 5.48
CA ILE A 169 -17.71 -7.77 6.02
C ILE A 169 -17.88 -7.59 7.53
N LYS A 170 -16.78 -7.36 8.27
CA LYS A 170 -16.82 -7.18 9.74
C LYS A 170 -17.57 -5.91 10.17
N ARG A 171 -17.53 -4.84 9.36
CA ARG A 171 -18.27 -3.60 9.66
C ARG A 171 -19.79 -3.75 9.52
N ARG A 172 -20.29 -4.90 9.05
CA ARG A 172 -21.72 -5.22 8.87
C ARG A 172 -22.48 -4.17 8.03
N ASP A 173 -21.77 -3.43 7.20
CA ASP A 173 -22.33 -2.47 6.24
C ASP A 173 -22.87 -3.26 5.05
N TRP A 174 -24.13 -3.68 5.17
CA TRP A 174 -24.84 -4.40 4.09
C TRP A 174 -24.68 -3.72 2.72
N LEU A 175 -24.80 -2.39 2.68
CA LEU A 175 -24.63 -1.61 1.47
C LEU A 175 -23.25 -1.75 0.85
N ALA A 176 -22.18 -1.69 1.66
CA ALA A 176 -20.82 -1.87 1.16
C ALA A 176 -20.63 -3.27 0.57
N GLY A 177 -21.24 -4.29 1.19
CA GLY A 177 -21.26 -5.66 0.68
C GLY A 177 -21.99 -5.79 -0.66
N VAL A 178 -23.17 -5.20 -0.80
CA VAL A 178 -23.96 -5.19 -2.05
C VAL A 178 -23.20 -4.47 -3.15
N VAL A 179 -22.66 -3.27 -2.89
CA VAL A 179 -21.89 -2.51 -3.89
C VAL A 179 -20.64 -3.27 -4.34
N ALA A 180 -19.92 -3.89 -3.40
CA ALA A 180 -18.75 -4.71 -3.73
C ALA A 180 -19.13 -5.93 -4.60
N THR A 181 -20.21 -6.60 -4.27
CA THR A 181 -20.72 -7.74 -5.07
C THR A 181 -21.17 -7.31 -6.45
N LEU A 182 -21.90 -6.20 -6.57
CA LEU A 182 -22.31 -5.64 -7.86
C LEU A 182 -21.11 -5.25 -8.70
N CYS A 183 -20.10 -4.62 -8.10
CA CYS A 183 -18.86 -4.26 -8.77
C CYS A 183 -18.12 -5.52 -9.27
N PHE A 184 -18.05 -6.55 -8.45
CA PHE A 184 -17.42 -7.82 -8.81
C PHE A 184 -18.16 -8.50 -9.99
N VAL A 185 -19.49 -8.59 -9.93
CA VAL A 185 -20.32 -9.17 -10.99
C VAL A 185 -20.18 -8.37 -12.28
N ALA A 186 -20.23 -7.04 -12.22
CA ALA A 186 -20.09 -6.19 -13.40
C ALA A 186 -18.74 -6.38 -14.12
N ILE A 187 -17.66 -6.49 -13.36
CA ILE A 187 -16.31 -6.61 -13.94
C ILE A 187 -15.97 -8.05 -14.28
N ALA A 188 -16.20 -9.00 -13.36
CA ALA A 188 -15.76 -10.39 -13.53
C ALA A 188 -16.68 -11.22 -14.43
N VAL A 189 -17.99 -10.99 -14.36
CA VAL A 189 -18.98 -11.77 -15.13
C VAL A 189 -19.37 -11.04 -16.40
N LEU A 190 -19.79 -9.76 -16.31
CA LEU A 190 -20.24 -8.98 -17.47
C LEU A 190 -19.07 -8.38 -18.28
N ARG A 191 -17.82 -8.48 -17.77
CA ARG A 191 -16.61 -7.95 -18.43
C ARG A 191 -16.70 -6.49 -18.85
N ILE A 192 -17.48 -5.68 -18.11
CA ILE A 192 -17.61 -4.24 -18.39
C ILE A 192 -16.28 -3.56 -18.01
N PRO A 193 -15.75 -2.63 -18.81
CA PRO A 193 -14.54 -1.88 -18.47
C PRO A 193 -14.66 -1.20 -17.11
N LEU A 194 -13.54 -1.10 -16.39
CA LEU A 194 -13.48 -0.57 -15.00
C LEU A 194 -14.03 0.87 -14.92
N LEU A 195 -13.67 1.72 -15.87
CA LEU A 195 -14.02 3.15 -15.86
C LEU A 195 -15.54 3.41 -15.85
N PRO A 196 -16.36 2.87 -16.79
CA PRO A 196 -17.81 3.07 -16.75
C PRO A 196 -18.44 2.43 -15.52
N THR A 197 -17.95 1.27 -15.06
CA THR A 197 -18.45 0.63 -13.85
C THR A 197 -18.25 1.54 -12.62
N MET A 198 -17.08 2.13 -12.47
CA MET A 198 -16.79 3.07 -11.39
C MET A 198 -17.60 4.36 -11.51
N ALA A 199 -17.77 4.91 -12.73
CA ALA A 199 -18.54 6.12 -12.98
C ALA A 199 -20.02 5.98 -12.59
N VAL A 200 -20.59 4.79 -12.72
CA VAL A 200 -22.00 4.52 -12.36
C VAL A 200 -22.12 4.11 -10.89
N LEU A 201 -21.31 3.18 -10.42
CA LEU A 201 -21.44 2.64 -9.06
C LEU A 201 -21.01 3.63 -7.96
N THR A 202 -20.08 4.54 -8.24
CA THR A 202 -19.63 5.53 -7.24
C THR A 202 -20.75 6.52 -6.87
N PRO A 203 -21.40 7.24 -7.81
CA PRO A 203 -22.51 8.14 -7.46
C PRO A 203 -23.70 7.39 -6.88
N LEU A 204 -23.98 6.19 -7.39
CA LEU A 204 -25.06 5.36 -6.86
C LEU A 204 -24.80 4.96 -5.40
N SER A 205 -23.57 4.57 -5.06
CA SER A 205 -23.21 4.23 -3.67
C SER A 205 -23.30 5.44 -2.73
N ILE A 206 -22.87 6.61 -3.19
CA ILE A 206 -22.98 7.86 -2.42
C ILE A 206 -24.45 8.21 -2.16
N LEU A 207 -25.30 8.14 -3.18
CA LEU A 207 -26.74 8.38 -3.06
C LEU A 207 -27.42 7.41 -2.07
N LEU A 208 -27.09 6.13 -2.13
CA LEU A 208 -27.63 5.11 -1.24
C LEU A 208 -27.19 5.33 0.23
N VAL A 209 -25.93 5.65 0.45
CA VAL A 209 -25.41 5.96 1.80
C VAL A 209 -26.03 7.25 2.34
N TRP A 210 -26.21 8.27 1.50
CA TRP A 210 -26.84 9.53 1.91
C TRP A 210 -28.31 9.35 2.30
N ARG A 211 -29.02 8.51 1.55
CA ARG A 211 -30.43 8.17 1.84
C ARG A 211 -30.60 7.36 3.13
N GLN A 212 -29.61 6.56 3.50
CA GLN A 212 -29.64 5.73 4.72
C GLN A 212 -29.29 6.54 6.00
N ARG A 213 -28.60 7.66 5.85
CA ARG A 213 -28.26 8.55 6.98
C ARG A 213 -29.32 9.61 7.30
N ARG A 214 -30.37 9.71 6.47
CA ARG A 214 -31.59 10.49 6.74
C ARG A 214 -32.66 9.63 7.39
#